data_302f848d35fca101cd9bca1639ff2575
#
_entry.id   302f848d35fca101cd9bca1639ff2575
#
_cell.length_a   1.000
_cell.length_b   1.000
_cell.length_c   1.000
_cell.angle_alpha   90.00
_cell.angle_beta   90.00
_cell.angle_gamma   90.00
#
_symmetry.space_group_name_H-M   'P 1'
#
loop_
_entity.id
_entity.type
_entity.pdbx_description
1 polymer ?
#
loop_
_entity_poly.entity_id
_entity_poly.type
_entity_poly.pdbx_seq_one_letter_code
_entity_poly.pdbx_strand_id
1 'polypeptide(L)'
;MKTSASFWDRTAAKYARSPIKNVAAYDETIARVRKYLQPGDRVLELGAGTGSTAILLSDAVSHITASDFSSEMIAIGREKARTQGIANVDFVVAAPGSDALDPGPYDVVMAFNLLHLIRDLPGMIAEARALVRPGGYFISKTTCLSGAGQLLRAVIVPMQLVGRAPYVKFLGATALERMITGSGFEIVESGGIPKGARNHFVVARRI
;
A
#
# COMPACT_ATOMS: atom_id res chain seq x y z
N MET A 1 9.63 -20.21 11.16
CA MET A 1 9.72 -19.29 10.00
C MET A 1 9.92 -17.89 10.53
N LYS A 2 11.02 -17.20 10.13
CA LYS A 2 11.15 -15.77 10.43
C LYS A 2 10.03 -15.06 9.67
N THR A 3 9.14 -14.40 10.37
CA THR A 3 7.97 -13.74 9.80
C THR A 3 8.40 -12.59 8.89
N SER A 4 7.57 -12.23 7.90
CA SER A 4 7.84 -11.06 7.05
C SER A 4 8.04 -9.77 7.88
N ALA A 5 7.40 -9.66 9.06
CA ALA A 5 7.61 -8.57 10.00
C ALA A 5 9.09 -8.40 10.36
N SER A 6 9.77 -9.48 10.78
CA SER A 6 11.18 -9.39 11.17
C SER A 6 12.14 -8.95 10.05
N PHE A 7 11.78 -9.14 8.78
CA PHE A 7 12.54 -8.60 7.65
C PHE A 7 12.38 -7.07 7.58
N TRP A 8 11.16 -6.59 7.66
CA TRP A 8 10.85 -5.17 7.55
C TRP A 8 11.33 -4.39 8.78
N ASP A 9 11.23 -4.96 9.99
CA ASP A 9 11.80 -4.36 11.21
C ASP A 9 13.30 -4.12 11.05
N ARG A 10 14.06 -5.14 10.61
CA ARG A 10 15.52 -4.98 10.39
C ARG A 10 15.90 -3.98 9.32
N THR A 11 15.01 -3.74 8.36
CA THR A 11 15.29 -2.86 7.22
C THR A 11 14.70 -1.47 7.38
N ALA A 12 13.84 -1.24 8.36
CA ALA A 12 13.08 -0.01 8.55
C ALA A 12 13.95 1.25 8.56
N ALA A 13 15.00 1.28 9.37
CA ALA A 13 15.90 2.43 9.46
C ALA A 13 16.63 2.74 8.14
N LYS A 14 17.04 1.70 7.40
CA LYS A 14 17.65 1.87 6.07
C LYS A 14 16.62 2.34 5.05
N TYR A 15 15.42 1.78 5.09
CA TYR A 15 14.32 2.16 4.22
C TYR A 15 13.95 3.64 4.41
N ALA A 16 13.82 4.09 5.66
CA ALA A 16 13.48 5.47 6.00
C ALA A 16 14.49 6.50 5.48
N ARG A 17 15.78 6.14 5.43
CA ARG A 17 16.86 7.01 4.92
C ARG A 17 17.04 6.93 3.40
N SER A 18 16.42 5.94 2.74
CA SER A 18 16.55 5.77 1.30
C SER A 18 15.75 6.84 0.57
N PRO A 19 16.36 7.61 -0.35
CA PRO A 19 15.64 8.61 -1.11
C PRO A 19 14.62 7.94 -2.05
N ILE A 20 13.55 8.65 -2.34
CA ILE A 20 12.59 8.25 -3.36
C ILE A 20 13.29 8.28 -4.72
N LYS A 21 13.45 7.10 -5.34
CA LYS A 21 14.23 6.95 -6.58
C LYS A 21 13.65 7.71 -7.78
N ASN A 22 12.34 7.85 -7.85
CA ASN A 22 11.64 8.57 -8.90
C ASN A 22 10.62 9.51 -8.26
N VAL A 23 11.08 10.71 -7.93
CA VAL A 23 10.28 11.75 -7.30
C VAL A 23 9.10 12.14 -8.19
N ALA A 24 9.30 12.35 -9.48
CA ALA A 24 8.24 12.73 -10.41
C ALA A 24 7.10 11.68 -10.46
N ALA A 25 7.45 10.38 -10.48
CA ALA A 25 6.43 9.32 -10.44
C ALA A 25 5.73 9.21 -9.07
N TYR A 26 6.40 9.60 -8.00
CA TYR A 26 5.78 9.70 -6.68
C TYR A 26 4.81 10.88 -6.62
N ASP A 27 5.23 12.05 -7.06
CA ASP A 27 4.40 13.27 -7.11
C ASP A 27 3.18 13.06 -8.01
N GLU A 28 3.34 12.42 -9.17
CA GLU A 28 2.22 12.02 -10.02
C GLU A 28 1.25 11.11 -9.29
N THR A 29 1.76 10.13 -8.51
CA THR A 29 0.92 9.24 -7.70
C THR A 29 0.09 10.05 -6.70
N ILE A 30 0.72 10.93 -5.93
CA ILE A 30 0.06 11.77 -4.93
C ILE A 30 -0.99 12.68 -5.59
N ALA A 31 -0.65 13.33 -6.69
CA ALA A 31 -1.57 14.19 -7.42
C ALA A 31 -2.80 13.44 -7.94
N ARG A 32 -2.62 12.17 -8.39
CA ARG A 32 -3.74 11.33 -8.83
C ARG A 32 -4.60 10.89 -7.65
N VAL A 33 -4.01 10.48 -6.53
CA VAL A 33 -4.74 10.10 -5.31
C VAL A 33 -5.59 11.25 -4.79
N ARG A 34 -5.03 12.47 -4.72
CA ARG A 34 -5.75 13.67 -4.24
C ARG A 34 -7.05 13.97 -4.99
N LYS A 35 -7.20 13.53 -6.24
CA LYS A 35 -8.45 13.71 -7.02
C LYS A 35 -9.64 12.92 -6.45
N TYR A 36 -9.36 11.89 -5.64
CA TYR A 36 -10.35 10.98 -5.06
C TYR A 36 -10.54 11.17 -3.56
N LEU A 37 -9.87 12.17 -2.97
CA LEU A 37 -9.96 12.50 -1.55
C LEU A 37 -10.84 13.74 -1.34
N GLN A 38 -11.58 13.74 -0.22
CA GLN A 38 -12.40 14.86 0.23
C GLN A 38 -11.99 15.27 1.66
N PRO A 39 -12.13 16.55 2.06
CA PRO A 39 -11.72 17.02 3.38
C PRO A 39 -12.37 16.28 4.56
N GLY A 40 -13.56 15.70 4.35
CA GLY A 40 -14.29 14.93 5.36
C GLY A 40 -13.93 13.44 5.41
N ASP A 41 -13.10 12.94 4.50
CA ASP A 41 -12.84 11.50 4.37
C ASP A 41 -12.07 10.93 5.57
N ARG A 42 -12.46 9.69 5.92
CA ARG A 42 -11.69 8.78 6.77
C ARG A 42 -10.95 7.80 5.86
N VAL A 43 -9.64 7.80 5.95
CA VAL A 43 -8.77 7.03 5.05
C VAL A 43 -8.01 5.97 5.84
N LEU A 44 -7.86 4.77 5.27
CA LEU A 44 -6.98 3.71 5.76
C LEU A 44 -5.85 3.48 4.75
N GLU A 45 -4.60 3.53 5.17
CA GLU A 45 -3.46 3.07 4.38
C GLU A 45 -2.96 1.72 4.93
N LEU A 46 -3.10 0.66 4.14
CA LEU A 46 -2.59 -0.68 4.43
C LEU A 46 -1.13 -0.81 3.95
N GLY A 47 -0.23 -1.26 4.83
CA GLY A 47 1.19 -1.37 4.53
C GLY A 47 1.85 0.00 4.35
N ALA A 48 1.53 0.96 5.20
CA ALA A 48 1.99 2.34 5.12
C ALA A 48 3.52 2.50 5.28
N GLY A 49 4.21 1.46 5.75
CA GLY A 49 5.64 1.53 6.04
C GLY A 49 5.95 2.67 7.01
N THR A 50 6.85 3.57 6.62
CA THR A 50 7.21 4.75 7.43
C THR A 50 6.26 5.93 7.29
N GLY A 51 5.06 5.73 6.74
CA GLY A 51 3.95 6.68 6.72
C GLY A 51 4.14 7.91 5.84
N SER A 52 5.12 7.91 4.93
CA SER A 52 5.41 9.11 4.13
C SER A 52 4.23 9.55 3.27
N THR A 53 3.45 8.60 2.73
CA THR A 53 2.26 8.89 1.92
C THR A 53 1.11 9.41 2.78
N ALA A 54 0.82 8.75 3.91
CA ALA A 54 -0.19 9.20 4.87
C ALA A 54 0.07 10.63 5.34
N ILE A 55 1.31 10.93 5.76
CA ILE A 55 1.71 12.27 6.20
C ILE A 55 1.50 13.30 5.08
N LEU A 56 1.89 12.99 3.84
CA LEU A 56 1.77 13.91 2.70
C LEU A 56 0.31 14.16 2.27
N LEU A 57 -0.60 13.22 2.55
CA LEU A 57 -2.01 13.33 2.22
C LEU A 57 -2.88 13.81 3.39
N SER A 58 -2.30 14.01 4.57
CA SER A 58 -3.03 14.36 5.79
C SER A 58 -3.80 15.68 5.69
N ASP A 59 -3.30 16.66 4.92
CA ASP A 59 -3.94 17.94 4.69
C ASP A 59 -5.19 17.88 3.79
N ALA A 60 -5.39 16.76 3.10
CA ALA A 60 -6.50 16.58 2.15
C ALA A 60 -7.73 15.89 2.73
N VAL A 61 -7.67 15.38 3.98
CA VAL A 61 -8.71 14.52 4.58
C VAL A 61 -8.92 14.83 6.06
N SER A 62 -10.01 14.31 6.63
CA SER A 62 -10.27 14.49 8.06
C SER A 62 -9.33 13.64 8.91
N HIS A 63 -9.06 12.41 8.52
CA HIS A 63 -8.28 11.46 9.30
C HIS A 63 -7.68 10.35 8.46
N ILE A 64 -6.45 9.93 8.79
CA ILE A 64 -5.79 8.76 8.19
C ILE A 64 -5.39 7.76 9.26
N THR A 65 -5.82 6.50 9.13
CA THR A 65 -5.23 5.37 9.85
C THR A 65 -4.14 4.75 8.96
N ALA A 66 -2.89 4.85 9.38
CA ALA A 66 -1.74 4.29 8.67
C ALA A 66 -1.30 2.99 9.37
N SER A 67 -1.53 1.84 8.71
CA SER A 67 -1.21 0.54 9.30
C SER A 67 -0.03 -0.15 8.61
N ASP A 68 0.81 -0.77 9.42
CA ASP A 68 1.86 -1.69 8.95
C ASP A 68 2.09 -2.76 10.02
N PHE A 69 2.45 -3.97 9.61
CA PHE A 69 2.74 -5.06 10.56
C PHE A 69 4.13 -4.97 11.18
N SER A 70 5.01 -4.09 10.69
CA SER A 70 6.32 -3.78 11.25
C SER A 70 6.22 -2.68 12.31
N SER A 71 6.52 -3.03 13.55
CA SER A 71 6.53 -2.07 14.67
C SER A 71 7.57 -0.97 14.47
N GLU A 72 8.72 -1.29 13.88
CA GLU A 72 9.79 -0.33 13.60
C GLU A 72 9.39 0.68 12.51
N MET A 73 8.67 0.22 11.47
CA MET A 73 8.12 1.13 10.45
C MET A 73 7.14 2.12 11.07
N ILE A 74 6.22 1.61 11.89
CA ILE A 74 5.22 2.43 12.58
C ILE A 74 5.88 3.42 13.56
N ALA A 75 6.90 2.99 14.32
CA ALA A 75 7.62 3.89 15.22
C ALA A 75 8.26 5.07 14.46
N ILE A 76 8.88 4.80 13.31
CA ILE A 76 9.45 5.84 12.46
C ILE A 76 8.36 6.77 11.92
N GLY A 77 7.21 6.22 11.50
CA GLY A 77 6.07 7.01 11.00
C GLY A 77 5.52 7.97 12.07
N ARG A 78 5.32 7.47 13.29
CA ARG A 78 4.89 8.28 14.44
C ARG A 78 5.85 9.43 14.71
N GLU A 79 7.15 9.17 14.71
CA GLU A 79 8.16 10.21 14.97
C GLU A 79 8.18 11.26 13.86
N LYS A 80 8.04 10.86 12.58
CA LYS A 80 7.91 11.81 11.47
C LYS A 80 6.69 12.71 11.61
N ALA A 81 5.51 12.13 11.90
CA ALA A 81 4.28 12.88 12.07
C ALA A 81 4.40 13.88 13.24
N ARG A 82 4.92 13.42 14.40
CA ARG A 82 5.18 14.25 15.57
C ARG A 82 6.10 15.45 15.23
N THR A 83 7.20 15.20 14.53
CA THR A 83 8.19 16.22 14.17
C THR A 83 7.62 17.25 13.20
N GLN A 84 6.66 16.86 12.36
CA GLN A 84 6.00 17.72 11.38
C GLN A 84 4.69 18.35 11.90
N GLY A 85 4.30 18.09 13.16
CA GLY A 85 3.07 18.61 13.76
C GLY A 85 1.79 18.04 13.14
N ILE A 86 1.85 16.84 12.55
CA ILE A 86 0.69 16.17 11.96
C ILE A 86 -0.11 15.47 13.06
N ALA A 87 -1.35 15.89 13.26
CA ALA A 87 -2.20 15.41 14.36
C ALA A 87 -3.33 14.47 13.91
N ASN A 88 -3.63 14.40 12.61
CA ASN A 88 -4.75 13.63 12.06
C ASN A 88 -4.30 12.33 11.35
N VAL A 89 -3.14 11.79 11.72
CA VAL A 89 -2.66 10.49 11.23
C VAL A 89 -2.37 9.58 12.42
N ASP A 90 -3.15 8.52 12.55
CA ASP A 90 -2.92 7.46 13.53
C ASP A 90 -2.11 6.32 12.93
N PHE A 91 -1.05 5.93 13.62
CA PHE A 91 -0.18 4.83 13.20
C PHE A 91 -0.47 3.57 14.02
N VAL A 92 -0.85 2.48 13.34
CA VAL A 92 -1.29 1.23 13.98
C VAL A 92 -0.41 0.07 13.53
N VAL A 93 0.12 -0.70 14.49
CA VAL A 93 0.82 -1.96 14.20
C VAL A 93 -0.22 -3.03 13.94
N ALA A 94 -0.54 -3.26 12.68
CA ALA A 94 -1.56 -4.22 12.26
C ALA A 94 -1.30 -4.74 10.84
N ALA A 95 -1.60 -6.01 10.62
CA ALA A 95 -1.74 -6.58 9.27
C ALA A 95 -3.18 -6.36 8.76
N PRO A 96 -3.42 -6.41 7.44
CA PRO A 96 -4.78 -6.53 6.91
C PRO A 96 -5.53 -7.67 7.60
N GLY A 97 -6.81 -7.45 7.95
CA GLY A 97 -7.64 -8.44 8.68
C GLY A 97 -7.37 -8.56 10.17
N SER A 98 -6.55 -7.69 10.74
CA SER A 98 -6.29 -7.67 12.19
C SER A 98 -7.40 -6.97 12.94
N ASP A 99 -7.83 -7.55 14.09
CA ASP A 99 -8.77 -6.93 15.04
C ASP A 99 -8.24 -5.61 15.67
N ALA A 100 -6.96 -5.31 15.47
CA ALA A 100 -6.36 -4.04 15.89
C ALA A 100 -6.71 -2.87 14.97
N LEU A 101 -7.28 -3.14 13.79
CA LEU A 101 -7.78 -2.10 12.89
C LEU A 101 -9.23 -1.78 13.24
N ASP A 102 -9.55 -0.48 13.21
CA ASP A 102 -10.95 -0.06 13.22
C ASP A 102 -11.67 -0.72 12.03
N PRO A 103 -12.82 -1.41 12.26
CA PRO A 103 -13.54 -2.11 11.20
C PRO A 103 -14.13 -1.18 10.12
N GLY A 104 -14.00 0.13 10.27
CA GLY A 104 -14.52 1.12 9.32
C GLY A 104 -16.00 1.46 9.57
N PRO A 105 -16.74 1.83 8.53
CA PRO A 105 -16.27 1.93 7.14
C PRO A 105 -15.35 3.13 6.90
N TYR A 106 -14.47 2.99 5.91
CA TYR A 106 -13.60 4.06 5.42
C TYR A 106 -14.12 4.58 4.07
N ASP A 107 -13.92 5.87 3.81
CA ASP A 107 -14.21 6.46 2.50
C ASP A 107 -13.22 5.99 1.45
N VAL A 108 -11.95 5.89 1.84
CA VAL A 108 -10.88 5.42 0.96
C VAL A 108 -9.97 4.44 1.71
N VAL A 109 -9.67 3.31 1.08
CA VAL A 109 -8.60 2.39 1.50
C VAL A 109 -7.49 2.41 0.48
N MET A 110 -6.26 2.62 0.93
CA MET A 110 -5.07 2.71 0.07
C MET A 110 -4.10 1.54 0.33
N ALA A 111 -3.41 1.11 -0.72
CA ALA A 111 -2.37 0.07 -0.63
C ALA A 111 -1.24 0.34 -1.63
N PHE A 112 -0.17 1.01 -1.18
CA PHE A 112 0.95 1.38 -2.06
C PHE A 112 2.16 0.48 -1.85
N ASN A 113 2.67 -0.09 -2.96
CA ASN A 113 3.80 -1.03 -2.97
C ASN A 113 3.60 -2.25 -2.03
N LEU A 114 2.35 -2.63 -1.77
CA LEU A 114 1.97 -3.71 -0.86
C LEU A 114 1.53 -4.98 -1.59
N LEU A 115 0.64 -4.90 -2.57
CA LEU A 115 -0.12 -6.05 -3.08
C LEU A 115 0.78 -7.16 -3.65
N HIS A 116 1.92 -6.83 -4.22
CA HIS A 116 2.89 -7.81 -4.72
C HIS A 116 3.64 -8.56 -3.60
N LEU A 117 3.51 -8.13 -2.34
CA LEU A 117 4.10 -8.76 -1.16
C LEU A 117 3.12 -9.69 -0.43
N ILE A 118 1.85 -9.72 -0.86
CA ILE A 118 0.78 -10.47 -0.21
C ILE A 118 0.65 -11.87 -0.81
N ARG A 119 0.68 -12.91 0.03
CA ARG A 119 0.51 -14.31 -0.40
C ARG A 119 -0.92 -14.61 -0.81
N ASP A 120 -1.87 -14.30 0.07
CA ASP A 120 -3.31 -14.39 -0.20
C ASP A 120 -3.84 -13.03 -0.65
N LEU A 121 -3.57 -12.69 -1.92
CA LEU A 121 -4.02 -11.43 -2.49
C LEU A 121 -5.55 -11.35 -2.66
N PRO A 122 -6.26 -12.42 -3.09
CA PRO A 122 -7.72 -12.38 -3.13
C PRO A 122 -8.36 -12.11 -1.76
N GLY A 123 -7.90 -12.78 -0.70
CA GLY A 123 -8.38 -12.54 0.66
C GLY A 123 -8.15 -11.09 1.10
N MET A 124 -6.96 -10.56 0.86
CA MET A 124 -6.63 -9.15 1.19
C MET A 124 -7.50 -8.14 0.42
N ILE A 125 -7.83 -8.39 -0.85
CA ILE A 125 -8.71 -7.51 -1.62
C ILE A 125 -10.16 -7.60 -1.08
N ALA A 126 -10.61 -8.79 -0.69
CA ALA A 126 -11.93 -8.97 -0.07
C ALA A 126 -12.04 -8.23 1.28
N GLU A 127 -10.99 -8.28 2.10
CA GLU A 127 -10.89 -7.52 3.35
C GLU A 127 -10.90 -6.01 3.09
N ALA A 128 -10.10 -5.52 2.12
CA ALA A 128 -10.12 -4.12 1.73
C ALA A 128 -11.53 -3.68 1.29
N ARG A 129 -12.25 -4.55 0.56
CA ARG A 129 -13.65 -4.28 0.18
C ARG A 129 -14.58 -4.17 1.39
N ALA A 130 -14.42 -5.03 2.38
CA ALA A 130 -15.24 -4.98 3.59
C ALA A 130 -15.05 -3.66 4.35
N LEU A 131 -13.82 -3.13 4.37
CA LEU A 131 -13.45 -1.88 5.04
C LEU A 131 -13.88 -0.61 4.29
N VAL A 132 -13.97 -0.63 2.95
CA VAL A 132 -14.43 0.52 2.16
C VAL A 132 -15.96 0.63 2.24
N ARG A 133 -16.53 1.83 2.47
CA ARG A 133 -17.98 2.02 2.38
C ARG A 133 -18.52 1.78 0.96
N PRO A 134 -19.82 1.46 0.77
CA PRO A 134 -20.45 1.46 -0.57
C PRO A 134 -20.21 2.81 -1.26
N GLY A 135 -19.78 2.77 -2.52
CA GLY A 135 -19.42 3.96 -3.31
C GLY A 135 -18.08 4.60 -2.96
N GLY A 136 -17.37 4.12 -1.91
CA GLY A 136 -16.02 4.54 -1.56
C GLY A 136 -14.95 3.91 -2.47
N TYR A 137 -13.68 4.26 -2.25
CA TYR A 137 -12.59 3.89 -3.16
C TYR A 137 -11.56 2.96 -2.51
N PHE A 138 -11.09 2.01 -3.31
CA PHE A 138 -9.83 1.29 -3.07
C PHE A 138 -8.79 1.78 -4.07
N ILE A 139 -7.68 2.34 -3.57
CA ILE A 139 -6.61 2.92 -4.40
C ILE A 139 -5.32 2.14 -4.16
N SER A 140 -4.73 1.61 -5.22
CA SER A 140 -3.48 0.87 -5.10
C SER A 140 -2.45 1.28 -6.15
N LYS A 141 -1.17 1.16 -5.79
CA LYS A 141 -0.05 1.17 -6.74
C LYS A 141 0.86 0.00 -6.45
N THR A 142 1.05 -0.85 -7.42
CA THR A 142 1.75 -2.13 -7.23
C THR A 142 2.72 -2.40 -8.36
N THR A 143 3.91 -2.90 -8.02
CA THR A 143 4.88 -3.34 -9.02
C THR A 143 4.40 -4.65 -9.66
N CYS A 144 4.11 -4.62 -10.97
CA CYS A 144 3.67 -5.76 -11.75
C CYS A 144 4.88 -6.42 -12.44
N LEU A 145 5.23 -7.62 -11.99
CA LEU A 145 6.45 -8.32 -12.38
C LEU A 145 6.23 -9.51 -13.33
N SER A 146 5.02 -9.72 -13.87
CA SER A 146 4.72 -10.88 -14.75
C SER A 146 5.63 -10.95 -15.98
N GLY A 147 6.10 -9.80 -16.49
CA GLY A 147 7.05 -9.72 -17.62
C GLY A 147 8.52 -9.61 -17.21
N ALA A 148 8.87 -9.80 -15.94
CA ALA A 148 10.24 -9.54 -15.44
C ALA A 148 11.27 -10.63 -15.79
N GLY A 149 10.87 -11.65 -16.53
CA GLY A 149 11.76 -12.70 -17.00
C GLY A 149 12.15 -13.74 -15.95
N GLN A 150 12.61 -14.91 -16.42
CA GLN A 150 13.05 -16.01 -15.55
C GLN A 150 14.31 -15.65 -14.74
N LEU A 151 15.16 -14.77 -15.28
CA LEU A 151 16.39 -14.33 -14.62
C LEU A 151 16.11 -13.62 -13.28
N LEU A 152 15.11 -12.73 -13.23
CA LEU A 152 14.74 -12.06 -11.97
C LEU A 152 14.20 -13.06 -10.94
N ARG A 153 13.43 -14.07 -11.37
CA ARG A 153 12.98 -15.15 -10.49
C ARG A 153 14.16 -15.95 -9.94
N ALA A 154 15.13 -16.29 -10.79
CA ALA A 154 16.32 -17.04 -10.39
C ALA A 154 17.17 -16.29 -9.36
N VAL A 155 17.12 -14.97 -9.31
CA VAL A 155 17.82 -14.15 -8.29
C VAL A 155 16.96 -14.00 -7.03
N ILE A 156 15.67 -13.66 -7.16
CA ILE A 156 14.82 -13.35 -6.01
C ILE A 156 14.54 -14.59 -5.16
N VAL A 157 14.27 -15.75 -5.76
CA VAL A 157 13.88 -16.96 -5.02
C VAL A 157 14.99 -17.44 -4.06
N PRO A 158 16.26 -17.56 -4.47
CA PRO A 158 17.34 -17.87 -3.52
C PRO A 158 17.50 -16.82 -2.42
N MET A 159 17.36 -15.54 -2.74
CA MET A 159 17.43 -14.47 -1.73
C MET A 159 16.32 -14.57 -0.68
N GLN A 160 15.12 -15.00 -1.07
CA GLN A 160 14.02 -15.27 -0.15
C GLN A 160 14.31 -16.43 0.79
N LEU A 161 14.92 -17.52 0.28
CA LEU A 161 15.28 -18.70 1.08
C LEU A 161 16.28 -18.35 2.17
N VAL A 162 17.24 -17.45 1.90
CA VAL A 162 18.23 -17.00 2.88
C VAL A 162 17.79 -15.76 3.69
N GLY A 163 16.53 -15.34 3.56
CA GLY A 163 15.94 -14.22 4.31
C GLY A 163 16.50 -12.83 3.95
N ARG A 164 17.12 -12.71 2.75
CA ARG A 164 17.67 -11.45 2.22
C ARG A 164 16.70 -10.68 1.31
N ALA A 165 15.57 -11.27 0.95
CA ALA A 165 14.48 -10.62 0.22
C ALA A 165 13.12 -11.01 0.83
N PRO A 166 12.12 -10.10 0.80
CA PRO A 166 10.77 -10.45 1.20
C PRO A 166 10.12 -11.36 0.15
N TYR A 167 8.98 -11.96 0.52
CA TYR A 167 8.14 -12.63 -0.48
C TYR A 167 7.71 -11.61 -1.55
N VAL A 168 7.74 -12.03 -2.82
CA VAL A 168 7.28 -11.23 -3.97
C VAL A 168 6.46 -12.10 -4.90
N LYS A 169 5.23 -11.68 -5.18
CA LYS A 169 4.33 -12.29 -6.16
C LYS A 169 4.61 -11.69 -7.55
N PHE A 170 4.84 -12.54 -8.54
CA PHE A 170 5.01 -12.10 -9.93
C PHE A 170 3.64 -11.87 -10.57
N LEU A 171 3.03 -10.75 -10.22
CA LEU A 171 1.69 -10.36 -10.61
C LEU A 171 1.72 -9.57 -11.92
N GLY A 172 0.70 -9.75 -12.77
CA GLY A 172 0.46 -8.94 -13.97
C GLY A 172 -0.64 -7.90 -13.73
N ALA A 173 -0.59 -6.78 -14.42
CA ALA A 173 -1.58 -5.71 -14.31
C ALA A 173 -3.01 -6.21 -14.57
N THR A 174 -3.24 -6.88 -15.69
CA THR A 174 -4.56 -7.45 -16.04
C THR A 174 -5.06 -8.50 -15.02
N ALA A 175 -4.15 -9.29 -14.42
CA ALA A 175 -4.54 -10.24 -13.40
C ALA A 175 -4.95 -9.53 -12.10
N LEU A 176 -4.23 -8.46 -11.73
CA LEU A 176 -4.59 -7.63 -10.58
C LEU A 176 -5.97 -6.99 -10.78
N GLU A 177 -6.20 -6.36 -11.93
CA GLU A 177 -7.50 -5.71 -12.24
C GLU A 177 -8.65 -6.71 -12.19
N ARG A 178 -8.47 -7.91 -12.75
CA ARG A 178 -9.49 -8.99 -12.66
C ARG A 178 -9.77 -9.44 -11.22
N MET A 179 -8.77 -9.49 -10.35
CA MET A 179 -8.98 -9.81 -8.94
C MET A 179 -9.78 -8.69 -8.23
N ILE A 180 -9.46 -7.44 -8.51
CA ILE A 180 -10.16 -6.27 -7.94
C ILE A 180 -11.62 -6.26 -8.41
N THR A 181 -11.89 -6.38 -9.71
CA THR A 181 -13.26 -6.39 -10.24
C THR A 181 -14.04 -7.61 -9.77
N GLY A 182 -13.41 -8.78 -9.74
CA GLY A 182 -14.02 -10.00 -9.21
C GLY A 182 -14.38 -9.95 -7.72
N SER A 183 -13.83 -9.00 -6.99
CA SER A 183 -14.13 -8.77 -5.58
C SER A 183 -15.22 -7.73 -5.34
N GLY A 184 -15.95 -7.27 -6.36
CA GLY A 184 -17.05 -6.32 -6.23
C GLY A 184 -16.60 -4.87 -6.22
N PHE A 185 -15.60 -4.57 -7.03
CA PHE A 185 -15.19 -3.21 -7.36
C PHE A 185 -15.35 -2.91 -8.84
N GLU A 186 -15.63 -1.67 -9.17
CA GLU A 186 -15.57 -1.11 -10.53
C GLU A 186 -14.28 -0.27 -10.67
N ILE A 187 -13.44 -0.57 -11.66
CA ILE A 187 -12.24 0.23 -11.92
C ILE A 187 -12.64 1.53 -12.60
N VAL A 188 -12.32 2.66 -11.97
CA VAL A 188 -12.59 4.00 -12.49
C VAL A 188 -11.34 4.64 -13.11
N GLU A 189 -10.15 4.22 -12.68
CA GLU A 189 -8.88 4.66 -13.25
C GLU A 189 -7.84 3.55 -13.13
N SER A 190 -7.07 3.28 -14.19
CA SER A 190 -5.91 2.39 -14.11
C SER A 190 -4.82 2.79 -15.11
N GLY A 191 -3.59 2.35 -14.81
CA GLY A 191 -2.45 2.54 -15.71
C GLY A 191 -1.09 2.56 -15.01
N GLY A 192 -0.03 2.56 -15.81
CA GLY A 192 1.34 2.65 -15.29
C GLY A 192 1.69 4.06 -14.82
N ILE A 193 2.44 4.18 -13.72
CA ILE A 193 3.04 5.44 -13.27
C ILE A 193 4.56 5.26 -13.15
N PRO A 194 5.37 5.99 -13.98
CA PRO A 194 4.94 6.75 -15.15
C PRO A 194 4.34 5.85 -16.24
N LYS A 195 3.70 6.46 -17.25
CA LYS A 195 3.07 5.69 -18.34
C LYS A 195 4.04 4.65 -18.95
N GLY A 196 3.57 3.41 -19.06
CA GLY A 196 4.39 2.28 -19.54
C GLY A 196 5.30 1.65 -18.48
N ALA A 197 5.35 2.18 -17.24
CA ALA A 197 6.10 1.57 -16.16
C ALA A 197 5.43 0.28 -15.63
N ARG A 198 6.23 -0.54 -14.94
CA ARG A 198 5.73 -1.74 -14.24
C ARG A 198 4.94 -1.43 -12.97
N ASN A 199 5.00 -0.22 -12.46
CA ASN A 199 4.20 0.22 -11.32
C ASN A 199 2.79 0.56 -11.81
N HIS A 200 1.85 -0.33 -11.54
CA HIS A 200 0.47 -0.23 -11.97
C HIS A 200 -0.37 0.43 -10.88
N PHE A 201 -1.00 1.54 -11.22
CA PHE A 201 -1.90 2.31 -10.39
C PHE A 201 -3.34 1.93 -10.73
N VAL A 202 -4.17 1.75 -9.72
CA VAL A 202 -5.59 1.43 -9.87
C VAL A 202 -6.39 2.23 -8.85
N VAL A 203 -7.47 2.86 -9.29
CA VAL A 203 -8.55 3.37 -8.47
C VAL A 203 -9.79 2.58 -8.78
N ALA A 204 -10.39 1.97 -7.77
CA ALA A 204 -11.56 1.12 -7.90
C ALA A 204 -12.63 1.55 -6.89
N ARG A 205 -13.87 1.73 -7.36
CA ARG A 205 -15.03 2.10 -6.56
C ARG A 205 -15.76 0.86 -6.08
N ARG A 206 -16.11 0.78 -4.79
CA ARG A 206 -16.95 -0.31 -4.27
C ARG A 206 -18.37 -0.18 -4.81
N ILE A 207 -18.86 -1.23 -5.49
CA ILE A 207 -20.24 -1.40 -5.95
C ILE A 207 -21.04 -2.28 -5.01
#